data_b073d3b940b8707cef9bfdd07c4ed710
#
_entry.id   b073d3b940b8707cef9bfdd07c4ed710
#
_cell.length_a   1.000
_cell.length_b   1.000
_cell.length_c   1.000
_cell.angle_alpha   90.00
_cell.angle_beta   90.00
_cell.angle_gamma   90.00
#
_symmetry.space_group_name_H-M   'P 1'
#
loop_
_entity.id
_entity.type
_entity.pdbx_description
1 polymer ?
#
loop_
_entity_poly.entity_id
_entity_poly.type
_entity_poly.pdbx_seq_one_letter_code
_entity_poly.pdbx_strand_id
1 'polypeptide(L)'
;YDVMPSDFGTVKGAINSNVETSVEFTNNAVEAVSSLDYIVSVDGVAGSEQHVAISPSVGYNKIGTFKVSIPCGSTEGLKNVKVEVTKVNGHKNGGAVIVAEGKLSVAANVYKRNLCIEEFTTEQCGNCPRVAGYLHEYLETADPNRVFAVCHHAGYYTDWLTKACDNKLLYLFNDGGRTFAPAMMFNREPDFKSTYATGQKDNVVIPGNATEISKYASKYLNKTMADAKLDVSVAYNESESKAVIVVTGESNDAYDKESALLTLYLTEDNVEAKDQSGAKGTFYHQHVIRDFNSAWGDKVTWEGNKFSATYEFDVNSAWKKDDLKVVAFLNKHSTKSRIDNRIENVAGKNLVQNSTSIESVGSAYNVVEVARYNAAGQRISGKQKGLN
;
A
#
# COMPACT_ATOMS: atom_id res chain seq x y z
N TYR A 1 0.85 6.31 -39.61
CA TYR A 1 0.48 5.78 -38.29
C TYR A 1 1.70 5.11 -37.65
N ASP A 2 2.15 5.62 -36.51
CA ASP A 2 3.33 5.15 -35.81
C ASP A 2 3.07 5.25 -34.30
N VAL A 3 2.82 4.12 -33.68
CA VAL A 3 2.62 3.98 -32.23
C VAL A 3 3.63 3.02 -31.66
N MET A 4 4.38 3.50 -30.68
CA MET A 4 5.38 2.72 -29.95
C MET A 4 4.85 2.38 -28.55
N PRO A 5 4.44 1.13 -28.28
CA PRO A 5 4.07 0.70 -26.94
C PRO A 5 5.32 0.56 -26.06
N SER A 6 5.15 0.76 -24.75
CA SER A 6 6.20 0.68 -23.75
C SER A 6 6.12 -0.62 -22.96
N ASP A 7 7.26 -1.17 -22.60
CA ASP A 7 7.35 -2.33 -21.73
C ASP A 7 6.64 -2.08 -20.38
N PHE A 8 6.08 -3.14 -19.83
CA PHE A 8 5.38 -3.10 -18.56
C PHE A 8 5.94 -4.13 -17.57
N GLY A 9 5.74 -3.91 -16.30
CA GLY A 9 6.25 -4.78 -15.24
C GLY A 9 5.55 -6.13 -15.16
N THR A 10 5.72 -6.81 -14.03
CA THR A 10 5.04 -8.07 -13.73
C THR A 10 3.59 -7.82 -13.33
N VAL A 11 2.67 -8.48 -14.00
CA VAL A 11 1.24 -8.53 -13.68
C VAL A 11 0.96 -9.85 -12.95
N LYS A 12 0.03 -9.86 -12.00
CA LYS A 12 -0.33 -11.06 -11.24
C LYS A 12 -1.77 -11.47 -11.52
N GLY A 13 -1.99 -12.76 -11.75
CA GLY A 13 -3.32 -13.31 -12.00
C GLY A 13 -3.49 -14.71 -11.44
N ALA A 14 -4.75 -15.12 -11.25
CA ALA A 14 -5.08 -16.50 -10.85
C ALA A 14 -5.16 -17.44 -12.06
N ILE A 15 -4.89 -18.72 -11.85
CA ILE A 15 -5.14 -19.75 -12.87
C ILE A 15 -6.58 -19.68 -13.37
N ASN A 16 -6.77 -19.97 -14.65
CA ASN A 16 -8.07 -20.00 -15.34
C ASN A 16 -8.84 -18.66 -15.30
N SER A 17 -8.13 -17.54 -15.12
CA SER A 17 -8.68 -16.18 -15.15
C SER A 17 -8.02 -15.33 -16.23
N ASN A 18 -8.55 -14.14 -16.45
CA ASN A 18 -7.90 -13.07 -17.18
C ASN A 18 -7.50 -11.97 -16.19
N VAL A 19 -6.37 -11.34 -16.43
CA VAL A 19 -5.94 -10.15 -15.67
C VAL A 19 -5.85 -8.95 -16.59
N GLU A 20 -6.37 -7.81 -16.15
CA GLU A 20 -6.26 -6.55 -16.88
C GLU A 20 -5.00 -5.78 -16.42
N THR A 21 -4.31 -5.19 -17.37
CA THR A 21 -3.23 -4.22 -17.13
C THR A 21 -3.37 -3.04 -18.07
N SER A 22 -2.65 -1.96 -17.79
CA SER A 22 -2.54 -0.81 -18.69
C SER A 22 -1.16 -0.81 -19.32
N VAL A 23 -1.11 -0.68 -20.63
CA VAL A 23 0.13 -0.51 -21.42
C VAL A 23 0.21 0.94 -21.87
N GLU A 24 1.33 1.59 -21.62
CA GLU A 24 1.61 2.93 -22.14
C GLU A 24 2.06 2.85 -23.60
N PHE A 25 1.78 3.90 -24.36
CA PHE A 25 2.30 4.04 -25.73
C PHE A 25 2.61 5.50 -26.05
N THR A 26 3.55 5.72 -26.94
CA THR A 26 3.83 7.05 -27.52
C THR A 26 3.27 7.10 -28.93
N ASN A 27 2.55 8.17 -29.26
CA ASN A 27 2.15 8.46 -30.64
C ASN A 27 3.26 9.27 -31.33
N ASN A 28 3.96 8.67 -32.29
CA ASN A 28 5.03 9.30 -33.08
C ASN A 28 4.53 9.90 -34.40
N ALA A 29 3.23 9.72 -34.72
CA ALA A 29 2.61 10.24 -35.93
C ALA A 29 1.81 11.52 -35.69
N VAL A 30 1.65 12.33 -36.72
CA VAL A 30 0.89 13.58 -36.66
C VAL A 30 -0.61 13.33 -36.37
N GLU A 31 -1.15 12.23 -36.91
CA GLU A 31 -2.52 11.85 -36.69
C GLU A 31 -2.77 11.42 -35.25
N ALA A 32 -3.84 11.97 -34.66
CA ALA A 32 -4.20 11.60 -33.29
C ALA A 32 -4.71 10.15 -33.22
N VAL A 33 -4.30 9.42 -32.20
CA VAL A 33 -4.72 8.03 -31.97
C VAL A 33 -6.05 8.00 -31.26
N SER A 34 -7.06 7.42 -31.90
CA SER A 34 -8.42 7.23 -31.36
C SER A 34 -8.80 5.76 -31.18
N SER A 35 -8.02 4.83 -31.77
CA SER A 35 -8.17 3.39 -31.53
C SER A 35 -6.88 2.63 -31.83
N LEU A 36 -6.74 1.46 -31.21
CA LEU A 36 -5.66 0.52 -31.45
C LEU A 36 -6.23 -0.89 -31.65
N ASP A 37 -5.63 -1.66 -32.57
CA ASP A 37 -5.77 -3.11 -32.60
C ASP A 37 -4.47 -3.74 -32.11
N TYR A 38 -4.59 -4.78 -31.30
CA TYR A 38 -3.43 -5.41 -30.66
C TYR A 38 -3.61 -6.92 -30.50
N ILE A 39 -2.48 -7.64 -30.42
CA ILE A 39 -2.42 -9.07 -30.11
C ILE A 39 -1.63 -9.27 -28.83
N VAL A 40 -2.17 -10.10 -27.92
CA VAL A 40 -1.46 -10.56 -26.72
C VAL A 40 -0.91 -11.95 -26.96
N SER A 41 0.38 -12.15 -26.69
CA SER A 41 1.03 -13.45 -26.69
C SER A 41 1.55 -13.80 -25.30
N VAL A 42 1.28 -15.02 -24.82
CA VAL A 42 1.78 -15.53 -23.55
C VAL A 42 2.67 -16.74 -23.85
N ASP A 43 3.93 -16.72 -23.39
CA ASP A 43 4.96 -17.73 -23.68
C ASP A 43 5.06 -18.10 -25.16
N GLY A 44 4.89 -17.09 -26.04
CA GLY A 44 4.98 -17.25 -27.49
C GLY A 44 3.67 -17.73 -28.15
N VAL A 45 2.62 -18.03 -27.40
CA VAL A 45 1.31 -18.40 -27.95
C VAL A 45 0.48 -17.13 -28.15
N ALA A 46 0.23 -16.76 -29.40
CA ALA A 46 -0.56 -15.59 -29.78
C ALA A 46 -2.07 -15.83 -29.60
N GLY A 47 -2.74 -14.85 -29.02
CA GLY A 47 -4.21 -14.79 -28.98
C GLY A 47 -4.81 -14.18 -30.26
N SER A 48 -6.11 -13.92 -30.25
CA SER A 48 -6.79 -13.18 -31.31
C SER A 48 -6.49 -11.68 -31.25
N GLU A 49 -6.55 -11.00 -32.40
CA GLU A 49 -6.49 -9.54 -32.48
C GLU A 49 -7.69 -8.92 -31.74
N GLN A 50 -7.42 -7.94 -30.90
CA GLN A 50 -8.39 -7.21 -30.08
C GLN A 50 -8.41 -5.74 -30.47
N HIS A 51 -9.56 -5.08 -30.30
CA HIS A 51 -9.76 -3.67 -30.58
C HIS A 51 -10.01 -2.89 -29.30
N VAL A 52 -9.41 -1.70 -29.18
CA VAL A 52 -9.65 -0.76 -28.06
C VAL A 52 -9.78 0.67 -28.59
N ALA A 53 -10.83 1.36 -28.13
CA ALA A 53 -10.98 2.79 -28.34
C ALA A 53 -10.11 3.59 -27.36
N ILE A 54 -9.51 4.67 -27.82
CA ILE A 54 -8.68 5.59 -27.04
C ILE A 54 -9.44 6.92 -26.86
N SER A 55 -9.83 7.21 -25.64
CA SER A 55 -10.56 8.43 -25.31
C SER A 55 -9.99 9.06 -24.02
N PRO A 56 -9.61 10.36 -24.04
CA PRO A 56 -9.49 11.21 -25.24
C PRO A 56 -8.41 10.73 -26.20
N SER A 57 -8.49 11.15 -27.48
CA SER A 57 -7.48 10.79 -28.49
C SER A 57 -6.11 11.36 -28.13
N VAL A 58 -5.05 10.63 -28.49
CA VAL A 58 -3.67 10.95 -28.13
C VAL A 58 -2.96 11.59 -29.33
N GLY A 59 -2.62 12.88 -29.21
CA GLY A 59 -1.96 13.66 -30.24
C GLY A 59 -0.48 13.34 -30.43
N TYR A 60 0.14 13.97 -31.42
CA TYR A 60 1.54 13.79 -31.77
C TYR A 60 2.49 14.00 -30.58
N ASN A 61 3.45 13.11 -30.44
CA ASN A 61 4.48 13.11 -29.39
C ASN A 61 3.91 13.13 -27.96
N LYS A 62 2.70 12.55 -27.77
CA LYS A 62 2.06 12.39 -26.47
C LYS A 62 2.01 10.93 -26.07
N ILE A 63 1.99 10.71 -24.76
CA ILE A 63 1.85 9.39 -24.16
C ILE A 63 0.36 9.15 -23.87
N GLY A 64 -0.11 8.00 -24.31
CA GLY A 64 -1.42 7.45 -23.97
C GLY A 64 -1.31 6.12 -23.24
N THR A 65 -2.45 5.60 -22.81
CA THR A 65 -2.56 4.28 -22.18
C THR A 65 -3.76 3.53 -22.75
N PHE A 66 -3.66 2.21 -22.82
CA PHE A 66 -4.78 1.35 -23.15
C PHE A 66 -4.82 0.12 -22.25
N LYS A 67 -6.01 -0.41 -22.02
CA LYS A 67 -6.20 -1.62 -21.22
C LYS A 67 -5.98 -2.85 -22.08
N VAL A 68 -5.29 -3.82 -21.51
CA VAL A 68 -4.98 -5.11 -22.11
C VAL A 68 -5.47 -6.21 -21.18
N SER A 69 -6.23 -7.16 -21.72
CA SER A 69 -6.65 -8.37 -21.02
C SER A 69 -5.70 -9.52 -21.36
N ILE A 70 -5.06 -10.09 -20.34
CA ILE A 70 -4.05 -11.14 -20.50
C ILE A 70 -4.61 -12.45 -19.91
N PRO A 71 -4.74 -13.53 -20.72
CA PRO A 71 -5.18 -14.83 -20.20
C PRO A 71 -4.09 -15.48 -19.35
N CYS A 72 -4.45 -15.92 -18.14
CA CYS A 72 -3.51 -16.55 -17.22
C CYS A 72 -3.22 -18.02 -17.58
N GLY A 73 -4.17 -18.70 -18.24
CA GLY A 73 -4.07 -20.14 -18.51
C GLY A 73 -4.25 -21.00 -17.26
N SER A 74 -3.98 -22.29 -17.35
CA SER A 74 -4.24 -23.28 -16.30
C SER A 74 -3.00 -23.67 -15.48
N THR A 75 -1.83 -23.13 -15.78
CA THR A 75 -0.57 -23.48 -15.12
C THR A 75 0.00 -22.30 -14.36
N GLU A 76 0.45 -22.56 -13.14
CA GLU A 76 1.16 -21.58 -12.31
C GLU A 76 2.57 -21.31 -12.83
N GLY A 77 3.14 -20.18 -12.42
CA GLY A 77 4.51 -19.79 -12.71
C GLY A 77 4.62 -18.42 -13.37
N LEU A 78 5.86 -18.04 -13.65
CA LEU A 78 6.20 -16.78 -14.31
C LEU A 78 6.24 -17.00 -15.82
N LYS A 79 5.44 -16.23 -16.56
CA LYS A 79 5.29 -16.31 -18.02
C LYS A 79 5.76 -15.02 -18.69
N ASN A 80 6.22 -15.13 -19.93
CA ASN A 80 6.54 -13.96 -20.75
C ASN A 80 5.30 -13.47 -21.46
N VAL A 81 5.10 -12.16 -21.51
CA VAL A 81 3.95 -11.54 -22.19
C VAL A 81 4.49 -10.56 -23.24
N LYS A 82 3.88 -10.60 -24.42
CA LYS A 82 4.09 -9.61 -25.48
C LYS A 82 2.75 -9.02 -25.88
N VAL A 83 2.73 -7.71 -26.04
CA VAL A 83 1.58 -6.97 -26.56
C VAL A 83 2.03 -6.28 -27.85
N GLU A 84 1.58 -6.79 -28.99
CA GLU A 84 1.88 -6.23 -30.30
C GLU A 84 0.75 -5.31 -30.74
N VAL A 85 1.03 -4.03 -30.98
CA VAL A 85 0.09 -3.07 -31.55
C VAL A 85 0.14 -3.19 -33.07
N THR A 86 -0.85 -3.86 -33.65
CA THR A 86 -0.91 -4.20 -35.08
C THR A 86 -1.45 -3.07 -35.92
N LYS A 87 -2.48 -2.34 -35.43
CA LYS A 87 -3.11 -1.22 -36.15
C LYS A 87 -3.34 -0.02 -35.26
N VAL A 88 -3.38 1.14 -35.90
CA VAL A 88 -3.68 2.45 -35.32
C VAL A 88 -4.79 3.07 -36.18
N ASN A 89 -5.92 3.40 -35.59
CA ASN A 89 -7.09 3.94 -36.30
C ASN A 89 -7.50 3.10 -37.53
N GLY A 90 -7.40 1.76 -37.39
CA GLY A 90 -7.69 0.81 -38.47
C GLY A 90 -6.63 0.64 -39.54
N HIS A 91 -5.51 1.39 -39.50
CA HIS A 91 -4.37 1.28 -40.42
C HIS A 91 -3.21 0.55 -39.78
N LYS A 92 -2.43 -0.18 -40.59
CA LYS A 92 -1.24 -0.89 -40.10
C LYS A 92 -0.33 0.04 -39.30
N ASN A 93 0.11 -0.41 -38.14
CA ASN A 93 1.12 0.30 -37.35
C ASN A 93 2.47 0.23 -38.10
N GLY A 94 3.01 1.40 -38.46
CA GLY A 94 4.28 1.54 -39.19
C GLY A 94 5.48 1.80 -38.30
N GLY A 95 5.31 1.77 -36.98
CA GLY A 95 6.36 2.02 -36.01
C GLY A 95 7.52 1.01 -36.09
N ALA A 96 8.71 1.45 -35.71
CA ALA A 96 9.89 0.57 -35.64
C ALA A 96 9.82 -0.43 -34.48
N VAL A 97 9.16 -0.04 -33.39
CA VAL A 97 8.91 -0.87 -32.21
C VAL A 97 7.40 -0.93 -31.96
N ILE A 98 6.79 -2.05 -32.29
CA ILE A 98 5.34 -2.26 -32.17
C ILE A 98 4.96 -3.24 -31.06
N VAL A 99 5.94 -3.81 -30.35
CA VAL A 99 5.78 -4.81 -29.29
C VAL A 99 6.23 -4.23 -27.96
N ALA A 100 5.37 -4.32 -26.96
CA ALA A 100 5.72 -4.14 -25.54
C ALA A 100 5.92 -5.51 -24.88
N GLU A 101 6.90 -5.63 -24.00
CA GLU A 101 7.17 -6.84 -23.25
C GLU A 101 6.85 -6.66 -21.75
N GLY A 102 6.40 -7.73 -21.12
CA GLY A 102 6.13 -7.79 -19.70
C GLY A 102 6.16 -9.21 -19.17
N LYS A 103 5.84 -9.38 -17.90
CA LYS A 103 5.74 -10.69 -17.24
C LYS A 103 4.35 -10.89 -16.66
N LEU A 104 3.92 -12.14 -16.62
CA LEU A 104 2.71 -12.57 -15.93
C LEU A 104 3.08 -13.62 -14.88
N SER A 105 2.85 -13.30 -13.62
CA SER A 105 2.96 -14.27 -12.51
C SER A 105 1.59 -14.88 -12.27
N VAL A 106 1.46 -16.19 -12.49
CA VAL A 106 0.22 -16.94 -12.30
C VAL A 106 0.32 -17.80 -11.05
N ALA A 107 -0.68 -17.68 -10.18
CA ALA A 107 -0.79 -18.46 -8.95
C ALA A 107 -2.18 -19.08 -8.83
N ALA A 108 -2.34 -20.08 -7.96
CA ALA A 108 -3.65 -20.70 -7.69
C ALA A 108 -4.65 -19.64 -7.19
N ASN A 109 -4.21 -18.76 -6.28
CA ASN A 109 -4.98 -17.63 -5.76
C ASN A 109 -4.17 -16.34 -5.83
N VAL A 110 -4.86 -15.22 -6.08
CA VAL A 110 -4.34 -13.87 -5.89
C VAL A 110 -5.39 -13.04 -5.18
N TYR A 111 -4.96 -12.02 -4.45
CA TYR A 111 -5.83 -11.23 -3.58
C TYR A 111 -5.86 -9.78 -4.05
N LYS A 112 -6.98 -9.09 -3.78
CA LYS A 112 -7.03 -7.63 -3.98
C LYS A 112 -5.98 -6.98 -3.11
N ARG A 113 -5.18 -6.10 -3.70
CA ARG A 113 -4.20 -5.32 -2.97
C ARG A 113 -4.85 -4.05 -2.44
N ASN A 114 -4.77 -3.86 -1.14
CA ASN A 114 -5.15 -2.64 -0.46
C ASN A 114 -3.96 -1.68 -0.39
N LEU A 115 -4.23 -0.44 -0.04
CA LEU A 115 -3.24 0.63 0.02
C LEU A 115 -3.05 1.11 1.44
N CYS A 116 -1.80 1.11 1.90
CA CYS A 116 -1.34 1.84 3.06
C CYS A 116 -0.69 3.15 2.60
N ILE A 117 -1.18 4.28 3.09
CA ILE A 117 -0.54 5.59 2.94
C ILE A 117 0.10 5.94 4.28
N GLU A 118 1.40 6.11 4.30
CA GLU A 118 2.16 6.56 5.47
C GLU A 118 2.51 8.03 5.28
N GLU A 119 1.90 8.92 6.07
CA GLU A 119 2.19 10.35 6.09
C GLU A 119 3.25 10.66 7.13
N PHE A 120 4.11 11.62 6.85
CA PHE A 120 5.11 12.15 7.78
C PHE A 120 4.85 13.63 8.05
N THR A 121 4.70 13.98 9.31
CA THR A 121 4.37 15.33 9.80
C THR A 121 5.08 15.66 11.11
N THR A 122 5.08 16.91 11.50
CA THR A 122 5.39 17.37 12.87
C THR A 122 4.67 18.70 13.16
N GLU A 123 4.41 19.01 14.43
CA GLU A 123 3.80 20.30 14.81
C GLU A 123 4.66 21.51 14.40
N GLN A 124 5.98 21.34 14.25
CA GLN A 124 6.89 22.39 13.82
C GLN A 124 6.97 22.58 12.30
N CYS A 125 6.26 21.77 11.54
CA CYS A 125 6.24 21.80 10.07
C CYS A 125 5.16 22.74 9.55
N GLY A 126 5.54 23.92 9.07
CA GLY A 126 4.59 24.93 8.57
C GLY A 126 3.86 24.56 7.28
N ASN A 127 4.36 23.61 6.48
CA ASN A 127 3.71 23.12 5.26
C ASN A 127 2.85 21.87 5.47
N CYS A 128 3.00 21.18 6.60
CA CYS A 128 2.33 19.92 6.87
C CYS A 128 0.81 20.04 6.92
N PRO A 129 0.18 21.08 7.52
CA PRO A 129 -1.27 21.21 7.51
C PRO A 129 -1.89 21.24 6.12
N ARG A 130 -1.20 21.82 5.15
CA ARG A 130 -1.66 21.88 3.76
C ARG A 130 -1.65 20.49 3.11
N VAL A 131 -0.59 19.73 3.32
CA VAL A 131 -0.45 18.39 2.72
C VAL A 131 -1.36 17.37 3.42
N ALA A 132 -1.53 17.47 4.73
CA ALA A 132 -2.55 16.70 5.48
C ALA A 132 -3.97 16.98 4.94
N GLY A 133 -4.26 18.24 4.60
CA GLY A 133 -5.54 18.61 3.95
C GLY A 133 -5.75 17.91 2.61
N TYR A 134 -4.71 17.72 1.79
CA TYR A 134 -4.82 16.97 0.53
C TYR A 134 -5.09 15.49 0.76
N LEU A 135 -4.48 14.89 1.78
CA LEU A 135 -4.76 13.50 2.15
C LEU A 135 -6.20 13.36 2.63
N HIS A 136 -6.66 14.26 3.48
CA HIS A 136 -8.04 14.26 3.97
C HIS A 136 -9.06 14.36 2.81
N GLU A 137 -8.89 15.31 1.90
CA GLU A 137 -9.72 15.47 0.71
C GLU A 137 -9.76 14.19 -0.15
N TYR A 138 -8.63 13.51 -0.34
CA TYR A 138 -8.59 12.25 -1.05
C TYR A 138 -9.35 11.15 -0.30
N LEU A 139 -9.15 11.03 1.02
CA LEU A 139 -9.75 9.96 1.83
C LEU A 139 -11.29 10.08 1.94
N GLU A 140 -11.87 11.28 1.81
CA GLU A 140 -13.33 11.47 1.73
C GLU A 140 -13.98 10.72 0.55
N THR A 141 -13.24 10.47 -0.51
CA THR A 141 -13.71 9.80 -1.73
C THR A 141 -13.16 8.38 -1.90
N ALA A 142 -12.17 7.99 -1.10
CA ALA A 142 -11.55 6.69 -1.16
C ALA A 142 -12.42 5.60 -0.52
N ASP A 143 -12.29 4.35 -0.99
CA ASP A 143 -12.92 3.20 -0.34
C ASP A 143 -12.24 2.93 1.02
N PRO A 144 -12.93 3.15 2.16
CA PRO A 144 -12.35 3.00 3.50
C PRO A 144 -11.98 1.54 3.85
N ASN A 145 -12.45 0.57 3.06
CA ASN A 145 -12.09 -0.84 3.21
C ASN A 145 -10.83 -1.22 2.42
N ARG A 146 -10.32 -0.30 1.58
CA ARG A 146 -9.18 -0.55 0.71
C ARG A 146 -8.02 0.42 0.90
N VAL A 147 -8.28 1.60 1.48
CA VAL A 147 -7.26 2.63 1.72
C VAL A 147 -7.15 2.90 3.21
N PHE A 148 -5.96 2.73 3.74
CA PHE A 148 -5.64 2.91 5.15
C PHE A 148 -4.50 3.92 5.26
N ALA A 149 -4.70 4.96 6.08
CA ALA A 149 -3.68 5.94 6.35
C ALA A 149 -3.13 5.80 7.76
N VAL A 150 -1.85 6.05 7.92
CA VAL A 150 -1.17 6.18 9.21
C VAL A 150 -0.26 7.42 9.18
N CYS A 151 -0.14 8.11 10.29
CA CYS A 151 0.63 9.34 10.38
C CYS A 151 1.78 9.18 11.36
N HIS A 152 2.99 9.31 10.83
CA HIS A 152 4.25 9.32 11.57
C HIS A 152 4.61 10.76 11.93
N HIS A 153 4.79 11.03 13.23
CA HIS A 153 5.30 12.32 13.69
C HIS A 153 6.82 12.35 13.58
N ALA A 154 7.31 12.57 12.37
CA ALA A 154 8.72 12.56 12.03
C ALA A 154 9.04 13.56 10.91
N GLY A 155 10.27 14.07 10.91
CA GLY A 155 10.76 15.03 9.93
C GLY A 155 12.10 15.60 10.40
N TYR A 156 12.34 16.91 10.16
CA TYR A 156 13.50 17.59 10.71
C TYR A 156 13.42 17.75 12.23
N TYR A 157 12.22 17.70 12.77
CA TYR A 157 11.92 17.90 14.18
C TYR A 157 11.07 16.74 14.70
N THR A 158 11.09 16.58 16.01
CA THR A 158 10.18 15.70 16.75
C THR A 158 9.18 16.54 17.54
N ASP A 159 8.06 15.97 17.89
CA ASP A 159 7.08 16.56 18.78
C ASP A 159 6.61 15.54 19.83
N TRP A 160 5.62 15.91 20.64
CA TRP A 160 5.12 15.06 21.72
C TRP A 160 4.37 13.80 21.24
N LEU A 161 4.04 13.73 19.96
CA LEU A 161 3.39 12.58 19.32
C LEU A 161 4.40 11.61 18.70
N THR A 162 5.66 12.00 18.55
CA THR A 162 6.70 11.18 17.93
C THR A 162 6.88 9.84 18.63
N LYS A 163 6.89 8.76 17.88
CA LYS A 163 7.14 7.39 18.32
C LYS A 163 8.51 6.90 17.90
N ALA A 164 9.01 5.86 18.58
CA ALA A 164 10.34 5.30 18.30
C ALA A 164 10.50 4.74 16.88
N CYS A 165 9.41 4.35 16.21
CA CYS A 165 9.42 3.87 14.82
C CYS A 165 9.54 4.98 13.78
N ASP A 166 9.08 6.20 14.08
CA ASP A 166 8.81 7.24 13.08
C ASP A 166 10.05 7.68 12.30
N ASN A 167 11.03 8.26 13.00
CA ASN A 167 12.24 8.75 12.34
C ASN A 167 13.10 7.65 11.71
N LYS A 168 13.05 6.43 12.25
CA LYS A 168 13.78 5.28 11.69
C LYS A 168 13.29 4.94 10.31
N LEU A 169 11.96 4.93 10.10
CA LEU A 169 11.34 4.64 8.81
C LEU A 169 11.69 5.70 7.78
N LEU A 170 11.47 6.97 8.11
CA LEU A 170 11.75 8.06 7.18
C LEU A 170 13.25 8.16 6.83
N TYR A 171 14.13 7.94 7.81
CA TYR A 171 15.57 7.92 7.59
C TYR A 171 15.98 6.82 6.60
N LEU A 172 15.43 5.62 6.73
CA LEU A 172 15.69 4.53 5.79
C LEU A 172 15.26 4.90 4.38
N PHE A 173 14.05 5.42 4.22
CA PHE A 173 13.48 5.73 2.91
C PHE A 173 14.04 6.99 2.26
N ASN A 174 14.80 7.78 2.98
CA ASN A 174 15.53 8.94 2.47
C ASN A 174 17.04 8.66 2.25
N ASP A 175 17.42 7.42 1.96
CA ASP A 175 18.79 6.99 1.68
C ASP A 175 19.80 7.31 2.79
N GLY A 176 19.38 7.29 4.05
CA GLY A 176 20.20 7.69 5.18
C GLY A 176 20.47 9.20 5.23
N GLY A 177 19.81 9.99 4.37
CA GLY A 177 19.84 11.44 4.43
C GLY A 177 19.02 12.00 5.59
N ARG A 178 18.87 13.33 5.62
CA ARG A 178 18.04 13.95 6.64
C ARG A 178 16.56 13.62 6.44
N THR A 179 15.88 13.28 7.52
CA THR A 179 14.44 13.14 7.52
C THR A 179 13.76 14.48 7.23
N PHE A 180 12.60 14.45 6.60
CA PHE A 180 11.83 15.65 6.28
C PHE A 180 10.33 15.42 6.38
N ALA A 181 9.57 16.50 6.56
CA ALA A 181 8.12 16.57 6.49
C ALA A 181 7.73 17.88 5.76
N PRO A 182 6.58 17.93 5.06
CA PRO A 182 5.64 16.83 4.83
C PRO A 182 6.18 15.81 3.82
N ALA A 183 5.77 14.56 3.96
CA ALA A 183 6.10 13.49 3.00
C ALA A 183 5.07 12.36 3.09
N MET A 184 4.96 11.55 2.04
CA MET A 184 4.08 10.38 2.01
C MET A 184 4.76 9.20 1.33
N MET A 185 4.41 8.00 1.76
CA MET A 185 4.73 6.73 1.11
C MET A 185 3.44 5.99 0.76
N PHE A 186 3.47 5.22 -0.33
CA PHE A 186 2.35 4.43 -0.83
C PHE A 186 2.79 2.96 -0.92
N ASN A 187 2.34 2.12 -0.01
CA ASN A 187 2.79 0.73 0.16
C ASN A 187 4.33 0.58 0.21
N ARG A 188 5.05 1.64 0.57
CA ARG A 188 6.51 1.72 0.57
C ARG A 188 7.14 1.35 -0.79
N GLU A 189 6.41 1.62 -1.89
CA GLU A 189 6.89 1.33 -3.24
C GLU A 189 7.92 2.37 -3.70
N PRO A 190 9.06 1.94 -4.30
CA PRO A 190 10.13 2.85 -4.74
C PRO A 190 9.86 3.41 -6.14
N ASP A 191 8.75 4.11 -6.31
CA ASP A 191 8.24 4.51 -7.64
C ASP A 191 8.43 5.99 -7.96
N PHE A 192 8.91 6.79 -6.99
CA PHE A 192 9.02 8.22 -7.12
C PHE A 192 10.43 8.65 -7.54
N LYS A 193 10.51 9.80 -8.19
CA LYS A 193 11.81 10.41 -8.49
C LYS A 193 12.40 10.94 -7.19
N SER A 194 13.62 10.54 -6.85
CA SER A 194 14.31 11.03 -5.66
C SER A 194 14.48 12.55 -5.69
N THR A 195 14.16 13.20 -4.57
CA THR A 195 14.35 14.63 -4.39
C THR A 195 15.82 14.98 -4.10
N TYR A 196 16.58 14.03 -3.55
CA TYR A 196 17.94 14.26 -3.06
C TYR A 196 19.03 13.47 -3.78
N ALA A 197 18.69 12.35 -4.39
CA ALA A 197 19.64 11.51 -5.12
C ALA A 197 19.34 11.52 -6.62
N THR A 198 20.30 11.92 -7.42
CA THR A 198 20.17 11.95 -8.88
C THR A 198 20.07 10.53 -9.45
N GLY A 199 18.99 10.24 -10.16
CA GLY A 199 18.83 9.03 -10.97
C GLY A 199 18.28 7.79 -10.26
N GLN A 200 18.01 7.82 -8.96
CA GLN A 200 17.38 6.71 -8.24
C GLN A 200 15.88 6.96 -8.03
N LYS A 201 15.13 5.87 -7.93
CA LYS A 201 13.74 5.92 -7.49
C LYS A 201 13.67 6.01 -5.97
N ASP A 202 12.65 6.71 -5.45
CA ASP A 202 12.40 6.90 -4.05
C ASP A 202 11.06 6.30 -3.62
N ASN A 203 10.94 6.00 -2.33
CA ASN A 203 9.69 5.53 -1.71
C ASN A 203 8.84 6.70 -1.20
N VAL A 204 9.42 7.90 -1.13
CA VAL A 204 8.85 9.09 -0.50
C VAL A 204 8.55 10.15 -1.56
N VAL A 205 7.37 10.78 -1.44
CA VAL A 205 6.94 11.88 -2.29
C VAL A 205 6.26 12.96 -1.45
N ILE A 206 6.34 14.21 -1.90
CA ILE A 206 5.55 15.33 -1.36
C ILE A 206 4.45 15.63 -2.39
N PRO A 207 3.19 15.22 -2.15
CA PRO A 207 2.10 15.49 -3.09
C PRO A 207 1.80 16.99 -3.17
N GLY A 208 1.53 17.49 -4.37
CA GLY A 208 1.16 18.88 -4.60
C GLY A 208 -0.33 19.18 -4.38
N ASN A 209 -1.19 18.15 -4.43
CA ASN A 209 -2.64 18.25 -4.25
C ASN A 209 -3.29 16.85 -4.10
N ALA A 210 -4.60 16.80 -3.79
CA ALA A 210 -5.38 15.57 -3.64
C ALA A 210 -5.47 14.75 -4.94
N THR A 211 -5.46 15.38 -6.10
CA THR A 211 -5.49 14.69 -7.40
C THR A 211 -4.22 13.86 -7.64
N GLU A 212 -3.07 14.36 -7.23
CA GLU A 212 -1.82 13.59 -7.28
C GLU A 212 -1.86 12.38 -6.35
N ILE A 213 -2.40 12.54 -5.13
CA ILE A 213 -2.59 11.42 -4.20
C ILE A 213 -3.50 10.37 -4.84
N SER A 214 -4.63 10.79 -5.42
CA SER A 214 -5.55 9.90 -6.14
C SER A 214 -4.87 9.16 -7.28
N LYS A 215 -4.03 9.84 -8.07
CA LYS A 215 -3.26 9.23 -9.15
C LYS A 215 -2.29 8.16 -8.64
N TYR A 216 -1.54 8.45 -7.58
CA TYR A 216 -0.64 7.47 -6.97
C TYR A 216 -1.42 6.29 -6.38
N ALA A 217 -2.48 6.55 -5.63
CA ALA A 217 -3.33 5.52 -5.05
C ALA A 217 -3.94 4.60 -6.12
N SER A 218 -4.47 5.16 -7.20
CA SER A 218 -5.05 4.39 -8.31
C SER A 218 -4.05 3.43 -8.96
N LYS A 219 -2.77 3.82 -9.01
CA LYS A 219 -1.70 2.95 -9.53
C LYS A 219 -1.62 1.65 -8.73
N TYR A 220 -1.70 1.72 -7.40
CA TYR A 220 -1.55 0.54 -6.54
C TYR A 220 -2.85 -0.24 -6.36
N LEU A 221 -3.99 0.45 -6.32
CA LEU A 221 -5.29 -0.18 -6.15
C LEU A 221 -5.79 -0.93 -7.40
N ASN A 222 -5.39 -0.50 -8.58
CA ASN A 222 -5.94 -0.98 -9.84
C ASN A 222 -4.98 -1.85 -10.67
N LYS A 223 -3.66 -1.75 -10.43
CA LYS A 223 -2.66 -2.40 -11.29
C LYS A 223 -2.09 -3.70 -10.73
N THR A 224 -2.17 -3.93 -9.43
CA THR A 224 -1.48 -5.06 -8.82
C THR A 224 -2.38 -5.87 -7.90
N MET A 225 -2.35 -7.19 -8.09
CA MET A 225 -2.86 -8.14 -7.11
C MET A 225 -1.78 -8.41 -6.06
N ALA A 226 -2.19 -8.89 -4.89
CA ALA A 226 -1.30 -9.31 -3.81
C ALA A 226 -1.17 -10.83 -3.77
N ASP A 227 -0.03 -11.32 -3.27
CA ASP A 227 0.20 -12.74 -3.02
C ASP A 227 -0.29 -13.18 -1.64
N ALA A 228 -0.62 -12.21 -0.78
CA ALA A 228 -1.20 -12.43 0.55
C ALA A 228 -2.32 -11.44 0.86
N LYS A 229 -3.25 -11.85 1.71
CA LYS A 229 -4.25 -10.98 2.34
C LYS A 229 -4.17 -11.13 3.86
N LEU A 230 -4.76 -10.17 4.56
CA LEU A 230 -4.95 -10.24 6.01
C LEU A 230 -6.28 -9.63 6.40
N ASP A 231 -6.79 -10.06 7.55
CA ASP A 231 -7.99 -9.56 8.20
C ASP A 231 -7.66 -9.21 9.66
N VAL A 232 -8.31 -8.17 10.18
CA VAL A 232 -8.13 -7.67 11.55
C VAL A 232 -9.43 -7.77 12.31
N SER A 233 -9.38 -8.44 13.44
CA SER A 233 -10.47 -8.44 14.44
C SER A 233 -9.97 -7.76 15.70
N VAL A 234 -10.82 -6.94 16.31
CA VAL A 234 -10.49 -6.18 17.52
C VAL A 234 -11.57 -6.40 18.56
N ALA A 235 -11.16 -6.73 19.79
CA ALA A 235 -12.01 -6.74 20.98
C ALA A 235 -11.44 -5.76 22.00
N TYR A 236 -12.25 -4.79 22.43
CA TYR A 236 -11.86 -3.85 23.48
C TYR A 236 -12.45 -4.26 24.82
N ASN A 237 -11.59 -4.48 25.79
CA ASN A 237 -11.96 -4.73 27.18
C ASN A 237 -11.92 -3.41 27.96
N GLU A 238 -13.10 -2.85 28.22
CA GLU A 238 -13.22 -1.56 28.89
C GLU A 238 -12.74 -1.59 30.34
N SER A 239 -12.96 -2.71 31.04
CA SER A 239 -12.57 -2.86 32.46
C SER A 239 -11.05 -2.94 32.64
N GLU A 240 -10.33 -3.45 31.65
CA GLU A 240 -8.88 -3.56 31.67
C GLU A 240 -8.20 -2.47 30.83
N SER A 241 -8.96 -1.63 30.14
CA SER A 241 -8.46 -0.63 29.19
C SER A 241 -7.51 -1.24 28.17
N LYS A 242 -7.86 -2.41 27.62
CA LYS A 242 -7.04 -3.18 26.69
C LYS A 242 -7.77 -3.47 25.38
N ALA A 243 -7.03 -3.33 24.30
CA ALA A 243 -7.41 -3.82 22.98
C ALA A 243 -6.72 -5.16 22.70
N VAL A 244 -7.51 -6.20 22.46
CA VAL A 244 -7.01 -7.49 21.96
C VAL A 244 -7.24 -7.54 20.47
N ILE A 245 -6.17 -7.70 19.71
CA ILE A 245 -6.18 -7.69 18.25
C ILE A 245 -5.79 -9.07 17.75
N VAL A 246 -6.64 -9.66 16.92
CA VAL A 246 -6.33 -10.89 16.19
C VAL A 246 -6.17 -10.55 14.73
N VAL A 247 -4.99 -10.82 14.18
CA VAL A 247 -4.72 -10.70 12.75
C VAL A 247 -4.59 -12.09 12.15
N THR A 248 -5.43 -12.38 11.18
CA THR A 248 -5.34 -13.60 10.39
C THR A 248 -4.88 -13.27 8.98
N GLY A 249 -4.20 -14.19 8.32
CA GLY A 249 -3.78 -14.00 6.94
C GLY A 249 -3.74 -15.30 6.16
N GLU A 250 -3.77 -15.14 4.84
CA GLU A 250 -3.67 -16.23 3.87
C GLU A 250 -2.80 -15.78 2.70
N SER A 251 -1.96 -16.67 2.19
CA SER A 251 -1.09 -16.42 1.05
C SER A 251 -1.25 -17.48 -0.03
N ASN A 252 -0.75 -17.18 -1.23
CA ASN A 252 -0.45 -18.21 -2.23
C ASN A 252 0.99 -18.75 -2.01
N ASP A 253 1.37 -19.74 -2.83
CA ASP A 253 2.69 -20.39 -2.71
C ASP A 253 3.85 -19.51 -3.22
N ALA A 254 3.54 -18.45 -4.01
CA ALA A 254 4.55 -17.52 -4.51
C ALA A 254 4.98 -16.49 -3.44
N TYR A 255 4.22 -16.34 -2.35
CA TYR A 255 4.54 -15.38 -1.29
C TYR A 255 5.74 -15.84 -0.47
N ASP A 256 6.72 -14.96 -0.32
CA ASP A 256 7.89 -15.20 0.51
C ASP A 256 7.55 -15.04 2.00
N LYS A 257 7.06 -16.12 2.59
CA LYS A 257 6.64 -16.21 4.01
C LYS A 257 7.80 -16.05 4.98
N GLU A 258 9.00 -16.49 4.60
CA GLU A 258 10.18 -16.48 5.47
C GLU A 258 10.67 -15.05 5.76
N SER A 259 10.55 -14.14 4.81
CA SER A 259 10.91 -12.73 5.00
C SER A 259 9.73 -11.84 5.40
N ALA A 260 8.52 -12.41 5.51
CA ALA A 260 7.32 -11.68 5.86
C ALA A 260 7.33 -11.25 7.34
N LEU A 261 6.99 -9.99 7.57
CA LEU A 261 6.81 -9.39 8.89
C LEU A 261 5.40 -8.80 8.98
N LEU A 262 4.84 -8.80 10.18
CA LEU A 262 3.55 -8.20 10.49
C LEU A 262 3.77 -6.96 11.35
N THR A 263 3.39 -5.80 10.83
CA THR A 263 3.38 -4.53 11.54
C THR A 263 1.96 -4.17 11.93
N LEU A 264 1.76 -3.72 13.16
CA LEU A 264 0.51 -3.19 13.68
C LEU A 264 0.73 -1.79 14.23
N TYR A 265 -0.19 -0.89 13.88
CA TYR A 265 -0.31 0.43 14.50
C TYR A 265 -1.70 0.57 15.11
N LEU A 266 -1.76 1.06 16.35
CA LEU A 266 -2.96 1.65 16.93
C LEU A 266 -2.91 3.14 16.64
N THR A 267 -3.86 3.64 15.85
CA THR A 267 -3.92 5.06 15.46
C THR A 267 -5.11 5.76 16.10
N GLU A 268 -5.02 7.08 16.25
CA GLU A 268 -6.10 7.95 16.73
C GLU A 268 -6.34 9.09 15.78
N ASP A 269 -7.59 9.34 15.43
CA ASP A 269 -8.02 10.51 14.70
C ASP A 269 -8.37 11.69 15.65
N ASN A 270 -8.48 12.89 15.12
CA ASN A 270 -8.90 14.09 15.85
C ASN A 270 -8.04 14.43 17.08
N VAL A 271 -6.74 14.21 16.99
CA VAL A 271 -5.79 14.56 18.04
C VAL A 271 -5.47 16.06 17.99
N GLU A 272 -5.90 16.80 18.99
CA GLU A 272 -5.66 18.25 19.04
C GLU A 272 -4.17 18.56 19.18
N ALA A 273 -3.65 19.34 18.25
CA ALA A 273 -2.28 19.83 18.26
C ALA A 273 -2.10 20.85 19.39
N LYS A 274 -0.93 20.84 20.02
CA LYS A 274 -0.59 21.87 21.03
C LYS A 274 -0.21 23.18 20.39
N ASP A 275 0.59 23.14 19.31
CA ASP A 275 1.06 24.34 18.60
C ASP A 275 1.49 23.98 17.15
N GLN A 276 0.51 23.77 16.27
CA GLN A 276 0.80 23.43 14.88
C GLN A 276 1.25 24.66 14.08
N SER A 277 2.50 24.69 13.70
CA SER A 277 3.03 25.71 12.77
C SER A 277 2.29 25.67 11.44
N GLY A 278 1.99 26.84 10.90
CA GLY A 278 1.29 27.01 9.61
C GLY A 278 -0.22 26.77 9.64
N ALA A 279 -0.79 26.34 10.76
CA ALA A 279 -2.23 26.25 10.92
C ALA A 279 -2.85 27.62 11.28
N LYS A 280 -4.10 27.81 10.87
CA LYS A 280 -4.92 28.97 11.29
C LYS A 280 -5.97 28.46 12.29
N GLY A 281 -5.74 28.69 13.59
CA GLY A 281 -6.61 28.22 14.66
C GLY A 281 -6.29 26.80 15.12
N THR A 282 -7.24 26.16 15.79
CA THR A 282 -7.06 24.79 16.31
C THR A 282 -6.87 23.81 15.15
N PHE A 283 -5.85 22.99 15.26
CA PHE A 283 -5.54 21.94 14.28
C PHE A 283 -5.70 20.56 14.93
N TYR A 284 -6.23 19.61 14.17
CA TYR A 284 -6.42 18.23 14.61
C TYR A 284 -5.65 17.30 13.68
N HIS A 285 -4.68 16.59 14.25
CA HIS A 285 -3.97 15.52 13.54
C HIS A 285 -4.88 14.31 13.35
N GLN A 286 -4.74 13.65 12.21
CA GLN A 286 -5.47 12.43 11.85
C GLN A 286 -4.52 11.25 11.76
N HIS A 287 -5.01 10.03 12.00
CA HIS A 287 -4.27 8.78 11.84
C HIS A 287 -2.98 8.69 12.66
N VAL A 288 -2.90 9.40 13.79
CA VAL A 288 -1.71 9.50 14.63
C VAL A 288 -1.39 8.16 15.28
N ILE A 289 -0.17 7.65 15.10
CA ILE A 289 0.27 6.41 15.76
C ILE A 289 0.35 6.64 17.27
N ARG A 290 -0.46 5.91 18.03
CA ARG A 290 -0.47 5.92 19.49
C ARG A 290 0.36 4.80 20.09
N ASP A 291 0.28 3.61 19.47
CA ASP A 291 1.06 2.44 19.86
C ASP A 291 1.37 1.56 18.64
N PHE A 292 2.34 0.65 18.78
CA PHE A 292 2.78 -0.22 17.71
C PHE A 292 3.47 -1.47 18.28
N ASN A 293 3.44 -2.58 17.54
CA ASN A 293 4.10 -3.82 17.98
C ASN A 293 5.64 -3.74 17.84
N SER A 294 6.11 -3.32 16.67
CA SER A 294 7.53 -3.21 16.36
C SER A 294 7.74 -2.22 15.22
N ALA A 295 8.89 -1.52 15.20
CA ALA A 295 9.21 -0.53 14.16
C ALA A 295 9.25 -1.12 12.74
N TRP A 296 9.58 -2.41 12.63
CA TRP A 296 9.75 -3.10 11.35
C TRP A 296 8.80 -4.27 11.15
N GLY A 297 7.97 -4.56 12.15
CA GLY A 297 7.11 -5.73 12.21
C GLY A 297 7.76 -6.93 12.89
N ASP A 298 6.94 -7.88 13.28
CA ASP A 298 7.34 -9.13 13.91
C ASP A 298 7.18 -10.30 12.95
N LYS A 299 8.01 -11.32 13.09
CA LYS A 299 7.79 -12.58 12.38
C LYS A 299 6.50 -13.24 12.84
N VAL A 300 5.74 -13.74 11.90
CA VAL A 300 4.55 -14.57 12.17
C VAL A 300 4.82 -16.01 11.83
N THR A 301 4.17 -16.91 12.55
CA THR A 301 4.25 -18.35 12.27
C THR A 301 3.18 -18.71 11.25
N TRP A 302 3.62 -19.25 10.12
CA TRP A 302 2.75 -19.73 9.06
C TRP A 302 2.46 -21.23 9.23
N GLU A 303 1.20 -21.59 9.16
CA GLU A 303 0.73 -22.98 9.06
C GLU A 303 0.25 -23.23 7.63
N GLY A 304 1.14 -23.78 6.79
CA GLY A 304 0.92 -23.83 5.34
C GLY A 304 0.85 -22.42 4.75
N ASN A 305 -0.30 -22.06 4.22
CA ASN A 305 -0.57 -20.75 3.61
C ASN A 305 -1.38 -19.82 4.51
N LYS A 306 -1.52 -20.12 5.80
CA LYS A 306 -2.31 -19.32 6.74
C LYS A 306 -1.50 -18.97 7.98
N PHE A 307 -1.84 -17.85 8.61
CA PHE A 307 -1.34 -17.48 9.93
C PHE A 307 -2.44 -16.85 10.78
N SER A 308 -2.25 -16.92 12.10
CA SER A 308 -3.01 -16.16 13.08
C SER A 308 -2.04 -15.63 14.12
N ALA A 309 -2.15 -14.33 14.44
CA ALA A 309 -1.33 -13.67 15.44
C ALA A 309 -2.21 -12.82 16.35
N THR A 310 -1.93 -12.83 17.66
CA THR A 310 -2.69 -12.06 18.65
C THR A 310 -1.76 -11.05 19.32
N TYR A 311 -2.24 -9.82 19.45
CA TYR A 311 -1.57 -8.69 20.11
C TYR A 311 -2.48 -8.05 21.14
N GLU A 312 -1.89 -7.49 22.17
CA GLU A 312 -2.59 -6.67 23.17
C GLU A 312 -1.96 -5.27 23.20
N PHE A 313 -2.78 -4.24 23.12
CA PHE A 313 -2.38 -2.85 23.34
C PHE A 313 -3.11 -2.28 24.56
N ASP A 314 -2.37 -1.56 25.40
CA ASP A 314 -2.96 -0.76 26.46
C ASP A 314 -3.57 0.50 25.85
N VAL A 315 -4.84 0.78 26.15
CA VAL A 315 -5.55 1.96 25.68
C VAL A 315 -5.55 3.03 26.76
N ASN A 316 -4.81 4.10 26.51
CA ASN A 316 -4.73 5.21 27.45
C ASN A 316 -6.10 5.89 27.58
N SER A 317 -6.51 6.19 28.82
CA SER A 317 -7.79 6.83 29.12
C SER A 317 -7.95 8.25 28.51
N ALA A 318 -6.85 8.90 28.17
CA ALA A 318 -6.85 10.20 27.49
C ALA A 318 -7.14 10.10 25.98
N TRP A 319 -7.09 8.90 25.38
CA TRP A 319 -7.38 8.72 23.96
C TRP A 319 -8.89 8.58 23.74
N LYS A 320 -9.34 9.09 22.60
CA LYS A 320 -10.74 9.01 22.19
C LYS A 320 -11.02 7.65 21.57
N LYS A 321 -11.67 6.76 22.31
CA LYS A 321 -11.89 5.37 21.89
C LYS A 321 -12.59 5.24 20.55
N ASP A 322 -13.56 6.12 20.26
CA ASP A 322 -14.30 6.11 18.99
C ASP A 322 -13.45 6.55 17.79
N ASP A 323 -12.35 7.26 18.05
CA ASP A 323 -11.38 7.72 17.04
C ASP A 323 -10.19 6.76 16.89
N LEU A 324 -10.17 5.63 17.65
CA LEU A 324 -9.09 4.65 17.57
C LEU A 324 -9.33 3.60 16.48
N LYS A 325 -8.26 3.30 15.73
CA LYS A 325 -8.26 2.31 14.67
C LYS A 325 -6.98 1.49 14.73
N VAL A 326 -7.11 0.19 14.50
CA VAL A 326 -5.95 -0.70 14.25
C VAL A 326 -5.70 -0.75 12.75
N VAL A 327 -4.46 -0.56 12.34
CA VAL A 327 -3.97 -0.79 10.98
C VAL A 327 -2.87 -1.84 11.05
N ALA A 328 -3.04 -2.93 10.31
CA ALA A 328 -2.07 -4.02 10.26
C ALA A 328 -1.67 -4.29 8.81
N PHE A 329 -0.39 -4.57 8.57
CA PHE A 329 0.09 -4.89 7.23
C PHE A 329 1.23 -5.90 7.24
N LEU A 330 1.28 -6.69 6.17
CA LEU A 330 2.41 -7.57 5.87
C LEU A 330 3.46 -6.78 5.08
N ASN A 331 4.68 -6.76 5.56
CA ASN A 331 5.80 -6.09 4.93
C ASN A 331 7.08 -6.92 4.99
N LYS A 332 8.10 -6.48 4.26
CA LYS A 332 9.47 -6.93 4.42
C LYS A 332 10.29 -5.87 5.15
N HIS A 333 11.46 -6.24 5.62
CA HIS A 333 12.44 -5.30 6.14
C HIS A 333 13.84 -5.66 5.67
N SER A 334 14.53 -4.68 5.11
CA SER A 334 15.93 -4.76 4.75
C SER A 334 16.63 -3.45 5.09
N THR A 335 17.78 -3.54 5.73
CA THR A 335 18.67 -2.39 5.95
C THR A 335 19.58 -2.12 4.75
N LYS A 336 19.57 -3.00 3.74
CA LYS A 336 20.46 -2.94 2.57
C LYS A 336 19.75 -2.44 1.31
N SER A 337 18.42 -2.57 1.26
CA SER A 337 17.63 -2.23 0.08
C SER A 337 16.28 -1.62 0.48
N ARG A 338 15.99 -0.44 -0.05
CA ARG A 338 14.68 0.22 0.15
C ARG A 338 13.55 -0.56 -0.52
N ILE A 339 13.84 -1.21 -1.62
CA ILE A 339 12.86 -2.00 -2.39
C ILE A 339 12.33 -3.17 -1.56
N ASP A 340 13.15 -3.75 -0.70
CA ASP A 340 12.81 -4.91 0.11
C ASP A 340 12.03 -4.56 1.41
N ASN A 341 11.48 -3.37 1.49
CA ASN A 341 10.65 -2.92 2.62
C ASN A 341 9.17 -2.74 2.25
N ARG A 342 8.76 -3.17 1.05
CA ARG A 342 7.40 -2.99 0.53
C ARG A 342 6.34 -3.64 1.41
N ILE A 343 5.17 -3.00 1.44
CA ILE A 343 3.96 -3.55 2.05
C ILE A 343 3.27 -4.41 1.00
N GLU A 344 3.06 -5.68 1.33
CA GLU A 344 2.33 -6.61 0.46
C GLU A 344 0.84 -6.33 0.47
N ASN A 345 0.25 -6.25 1.66
CA ASN A 345 -1.16 -5.93 1.81
C ASN A 345 -1.43 -5.35 3.20
N VAL A 346 -2.56 -4.67 3.35
CA VAL A 346 -2.97 -3.96 4.57
C VAL A 346 -4.45 -4.20 4.86
N ALA A 347 -4.79 -4.23 6.14
CA ALA A 347 -6.16 -4.23 6.64
C ALA A 347 -6.25 -3.36 7.90
N GLY A 348 -7.45 -2.94 8.26
CA GLY A 348 -7.64 -2.16 9.47
C GLY A 348 -9.07 -2.27 10.01
N LYS A 349 -9.24 -1.96 11.29
CA LYS A 349 -10.50 -2.05 12.00
C LYS A 349 -10.57 -0.98 13.08
N ASN A 350 -11.73 -0.32 13.21
CA ASN A 350 -11.97 0.59 14.31
C ASN A 350 -11.99 -0.17 15.64
N LEU A 351 -11.48 0.45 16.70
CA LEU A 351 -11.44 -0.15 18.02
C LEU A 351 -12.86 -0.40 18.57
N VAL A 352 -13.71 0.60 18.49
CA VAL A 352 -15.11 0.51 18.88
C VAL A 352 -15.95 0.39 17.63
N GLN A 353 -16.71 -0.68 17.53
CA GLN A 353 -17.68 -0.84 16.46
C GLN A 353 -19.05 -0.45 16.99
N ASN A 354 -19.72 0.48 16.33
CA ASN A 354 -21.13 0.76 16.55
C ASN A 354 -21.96 -0.44 16.09
N SER A 355 -21.94 -1.55 16.81
CA SER A 355 -22.85 -2.66 16.55
C SER A 355 -23.01 -3.58 17.74
N THR A 356 -24.22 -3.71 18.10
CA THR A 356 -24.92 -4.83 18.68
C THR A 356 -24.47 -6.16 18.09
N SER A 357 -23.69 -6.87 18.84
CA SER A 357 -23.33 -8.28 18.84
C SER A 357 -21.82 -8.50 18.75
N ILE A 358 -21.27 -8.82 19.90
CA ILE A 358 -20.08 -9.66 20.00
C ILE A 358 -20.54 -11.02 19.48
N GLU A 359 -20.35 -11.28 18.19
CA GLU A 359 -20.21 -12.68 17.78
C GLU A 359 -18.94 -13.16 18.45
N SER A 360 -19.11 -14.04 19.42
CA SER A 360 -18.05 -14.75 20.10
C SER A 360 -17.03 -15.17 19.04
N VAL A 361 -15.79 -14.74 19.18
CA VAL A 361 -14.66 -15.38 18.49
C VAL A 361 -14.64 -16.80 19.07
N GLY A 362 -15.52 -17.62 18.49
CA GLY A 362 -15.72 -19.00 18.91
C GLY A 362 -14.45 -19.77 18.64
N SER A 363 -14.04 -20.49 19.60
CA SER A 363 -13.01 -21.48 19.80
C SER A 363 -12.75 -22.45 18.64
N ALA A 364 -12.55 -21.97 17.43
CA ALA A 364 -12.19 -22.81 16.26
C ALA A 364 -10.74 -22.69 15.85
N TYR A 365 -9.95 -21.82 16.48
CA TYR A 365 -8.53 -21.71 16.19
C TYR A 365 -7.72 -21.81 17.49
N ASN A 366 -6.74 -22.70 17.53
CA ASN A 366 -5.71 -22.70 18.57
C ASN A 366 -4.95 -21.38 18.46
N VAL A 367 -5.30 -20.40 19.33
CA VAL A 367 -4.60 -19.12 19.39
C VAL A 367 -3.23 -19.38 19.99
N VAL A 368 -2.21 -19.37 19.16
CA VAL A 368 -0.83 -19.38 19.62
C VAL A 368 -0.45 -17.92 19.88
N GLU A 369 -0.25 -17.57 21.15
CA GLU A 369 0.26 -16.27 21.54
C GLU A 369 1.68 -16.07 20.96
N VAL A 370 1.85 -15.13 20.02
CA VAL A 370 3.11 -14.93 19.33
C VAL A 370 4.02 -13.94 20.05
N ALA A 371 3.45 -12.91 20.69
CA ALA A 371 4.23 -11.94 21.47
C ALA A 371 3.35 -11.04 22.35
N ARG A 372 3.93 -10.54 23.46
CA ARG A 372 3.39 -9.47 24.31
C ARG A 372 4.37 -8.32 24.35
N TYR A 373 3.86 -7.09 24.36
CA TYR A 373 4.65 -5.88 24.40
C TYR A 373 4.18 -4.97 25.53
N ASN A 374 5.11 -4.23 26.17
CA ASN A 374 4.77 -3.18 27.11
C ASN A 374 4.50 -1.85 26.38
N ALA A 375 4.05 -0.84 27.11
CA ALA A 375 3.76 0.51 26.59
C ALA A 375 4.96 1.22 25.94
N ALA A 376 6.19 0.70 26.10
CA ALA A 376 7.40 1.19 25.45
C ALA A 376 7.76 0.40 24.20
N GLY A 377 6.87 -0.53 23.72
CA GLY A 377 7.10 -1.36 22.54
C GLY A 377 8.16 -2.47 22.75
N GLN A 378 8.47 -2.82 24.00
CA GLN A 378 9.43 -3.89 24.32
C GLN A 378 8.68 -5.21 24.51
N ARG A 379 9.16 -6.27 23.86
CA ARG A 379 8.63 -7.62 24.03
C ARG A 379 8.80 -8.11 25.47
N ILE A 380 7.70 -8.61 26.07
CA ILE A 380 7.70 -9.17 27.42
C ILE A 380 7.35 -10.66 27.38
N SER A 381 8.03 -11.46 28.20
CA SER A 381 7.90 -12.93 28.24
C SER A 381 6.86 -13.46 29.24
N GLY A 382 6.04 -12.59 29.84
CA GLY A 382 5.00 -12.97 30.79
C GLY A 382 4.14 -11.80 31.26
N LYS A 383 2.99 -12.09 31.91
CA LYS A 383 2.16 -11.07 32.55
C LYS A 383 2.99 -10.37 33.63
N GLN A 384 3.33 -9.11 33.44
CA GLN A 384 3.79 -8.28 34.55
C GLN A 384 2.57 -7.86 35.38
N LYS A 385 2.57 -8.20 36.69
CA LYS A 385 1.64 -7.59 37.62
C LYS A 385 1.92 -6.10 37.66
N GLY A 386 0.87 -5.30 37.41
CA GLY A 386 0.95 -3.85 37.54
C GLY A 386 1.55 -3.49 38.90
N LEU A 387 2.53 -2.62 38.89
CA LEU A 387 2.94 -1.88 40.07
C LEU A 387 1.76 -0.94 40.41
N ASN A 388 1.24 -1.08 41.63
CA ASN A 388 0.25 -0.19 42.22
C ASN A 388 0.74 1.27 42.21
#